data_318ad7f4d5db1f2331380c13a6f4e6f3
#
_entry.id   318ad7f4d5db1f2331380c13a6f4e6f3
#
_cell.length_a   1.000
_cell.length_b   1.000
_cell.length_c   1.000
_cell.angle_alpha   90.00
_cell.angle_beta   90.00
_cell.angle_gamma   90.00
#
_symmetry.space_group_name_H-M   'P 1'
#
loop_
_entity.id
_entity.type
_entity.pdbx_description
1 polymer ?
#
loop_
_entity_poly.entity_id
_entity_poly.type
_entity_poly.pdbx_seq_one_letter_code
_entity_poly.pdbx_strand_id
1 'polypeptide(L)'
;MSTELVTTQKLLVKLPKNVDKPQEQLDLQYEQSLAALVALKDEQTLPAEIRQHADRLTKWLNRESDSMENMDTSTRLTQIAMVQPTTQHAAKPDNAKPGDLFSTVGDLISRPFKFRVLYGFRTHVRFQQGEKAPVCGSPDGVLGSPLGKCDLCAFAPMGTQKIPGTTTPKPWNDQKPSECANQLTFLVVDSTYSNLYEIQFSKTSIKAGNVLATLAKGSGDKLWNKEFMLETEKQANAKGTYYILKVSPAGNPIDDGHDKVCLALKSFDVAGRQKFLRVFYDSY
;
A
#
# COMPACT_ATOMS: atom_id res chain seq x y z
N MET A 1 30.89 5.31 40.39
CA MET A 1 30.37 4.98 39.07
C MET A 1 28.88 5.27 39.10
N SER A 2 28.50 6.45 38.60
CA SER A 2 27.10 6.91 38.60
C SER A 2 26.47 6.44 37.29
N THR A 3 25.46 5.59 37.43
CA THR A 3 24.59 5.15 36.32
C THR A 3 23.61 6.27 36.05
N GLU A 4 23.87 7.10 35.05
CA GLU A 4 22.89 8.04 34.54
C GLU A 4 21.72 7.26 33.93
N LEU A 5 20.57 7.37 34.58
CA LEU A 5 19.27 7.00 34.02
C LEU A 5 19.01 7.91 32.81
N VAL A 6 19.17 7.34 31.59
CA VAL A 6 18.67 7.97 30.37
C VAL A 6 17.16 7.98 30.47
N THR A 7 16.61 9.11 30.89
CA THR A 7 15.17 9.38 30.87
C THR A 7 14.76 9.44 29.41
N THR A 8 14.10 8.39 28.94
CA THR A 8 13.50 8.34 27.60
C THR A 8 12.40 9.42 27.56
N GLN A 9 12.74 10.59 27.06
CA GLN A 9 11.72 11.59 26.72
C GLN A 9 10.86 10.97 25.62
N LYS A 10 9.62 10.58 25.99
CA LYS A 10 8.59 10.26 25.00
C LYS A 10 8.48 11.47 24.06
N LEU A 11 9.05 11.36 22.88
CA LEU A 11 8.85 12.35 21.83
C LEU A 11 7.35 12.35 21.51
N LEU A 12 6.66 13.42 21.91
CA LEU A 12 5.27 13.68 21.53
C LEU A 12 5.22 13.86 20.00
N VAL A 13 5.10 12.75 19.29
CA VAL A 13 4.85 12.75 17.85
C VAL A 13 3.39 13.13 17.68
N LYS A 14 3.11 14.31 17.12
CA LYS A 14 1.74 14.66 16.74
C LYS A 14 1.26 13.64 15.71
N LEU A 15 0.18 12.92 16.06
CA LEU A 15 -0.49 12.02 15.16
C LEU A 15 -0.90 12.77 13.88
N PRO A 16 -0.82 12.14 12.72
CA PRO A 16 -1.42 12.67 11.50
C PRO A 16 -2.91 12.97 11.75
N LYS A 17 -3.44 14.06 11.16
CA LYS A 17 -4.84 14.50 11.37
C LYS A 17 -5.89 13.41 11.15
N ASN A 18 -5.60 12.43 10.32
CA ASN A 18 -6.47 11.30 10.00
C ASN A 18 -6.37 10.13 11.00
N VAL A 19 -5.42 10.18 11.95
CA VAL A 19 -5.20 9.16 13.00
C VAL A 19 -5.49 9.74 14.40
N ASP A 20 -5.86 11.02 14.48
CA ASP A 20 -6.11 11.75 15.73
C ASP A 20 -7.47 11.41 16.40
N LYS A 21 -8.12 10.34 15.91
CA LYS A 21 -9.40 9.87 16.44
C LYS A 21 -9.17 8.83 17.54
N PRO A 22 -10.03 8.81 18.59
CA PRO A 22 -10.03 7.73 19.56
C PRO A 22 -10.19 6.35 18.90
N GLN A 23 -9.58 5.33 19.50
CA GLN A 23 -9.63 3.94 18.97
C GLN A 23 -11.07 3.48 18.74
N GLU A 24 -11.96 3.76 19.70
CA GLU A 24 -13.39 3.41 19.59
C GLU A 24 -14.08 4.00 18.34
N GLN A 25 -13.71 5.23 17.95
CA GLN A 25 -14.25 5.82 16.72
C GLN A 25 -13.68 5.15 15.46
N LEU A 26 -12.44 4.71 15.49
CA LEU A 26 -11.83 3.99 14.37
C LEU A 26 -12.43 2.60 14.23
N ASP A 27 -12.68 1.91 15.35
CA ASP A 27 -13.36 0.61 15.37
C ASP A 27 -14.77 0.73 14.81
N LEU A 28 -15.53 1.72 15.28
CA LEU A 28 -16.89 1.98 14.78
C LEU A 28 -16.91 2.30 13.28
N GLN A 29 -15.96 3.10 12.79
CA GLN A 29 -15.85 3.40 11.37
C GLN A 29 -15.52 2.16 10.54
N TYR A 30 -14.66 1.30 11.04
CA TYR A 30 -14.32 0.03 10.39
C TYR A 30 -15.55 -0.87 10.28
N GLU A 31 -16.29 -1.07 11.38
CA GLU A 31 -17.52 -1.86 11.40
C GLU A 31 -18.61 -1.28 10.48
N GLN A 32 -18.81 0.04 10.50
CA GLN A 32 -19.77 0.71 9.61
C GLN A 32 -19.40 0.53 8.13
N SER A 33 -18.10 0.57 7.81
CA SER A 33 -17.64 0.38 6.43
C SER A 33 -17.83 -1.05 5.96
N LEU A 34 -17.62 -2.03 6.83
CA LEU A 34 -17.90 -3.44 6.56
C LEU A 34 -19.41 -3.67 6.39
N ALA A 35 -20.22 -3.12 7.29
CA ALA A 35 -21.68 -3.20 7.21
C ALA A 35 -22.22 -2.59 5.90
N ALA A 36 -21.63 -1.49 5.44
CA ALA A 36 -22.00 -0.89 4.15
C ALA A 36 -21.72 -1.82 2.96
N LEU A 37 -20.59 -2.54 2.97
CA LEU A 37 -20.27 -3.52 1.93
C LEU A 37 -21.23 -4.72 1.99
N VAL A 38 -21.55 -5.20 3.22
CA VAL A 38 -22.53 -6.27 3.43
C VAL A 38 -23.90 -5.87 2.90
N ALA A 39 -24.34 -4.62 3.15
CA ALA A 39 -25.64 -4.13 2.68
C ALA A 39 -25.75 -4.14 1.15
N LEU A 40 -24.67 -3.92 0.41
CA LEU A 40 -24.69 -3.92 -1.06
C LEU A 40 -25.05 -5.28 -1.66
N LYS A 41 -24.72 -6.40 -1.01
CA LYS A 41 -25.10 -7.73 -1.50
C LYS A 41 -26.60 -7.98 -1.45
N ASP A 42 -27.29 -7.33 -0.50
CA ASP A 42 -28.73 -7.48 -0.25
C ASP A 42 -29.56 -6.38 -0.95
N GLU A 43 -28.91 -5.38 -1.56
CA GLU A 43 -29.59 -4.25 -2.23
C GLU A 43 -30.23 -4.69 -3.55
N GLN A 44 -31.56 -4.92 -3.53
CA GLN A 44 -32.32 -5.45 -4.67
C GLN A 44 -32.32 -4.52 -5.90
N THR A 45 -32.05 -3.24 -5.72
CA THR A 45 -31.96 -2.26 -6.81
C THR A 45 -30.69 -2.40 -7.65
N LEU A 46 -29.68 -3.10 -7.12
CA LEU A 46 -28.44 -3.34 -7.84
C LEU A 46 -28.54 -4.56 -8.78
N PRO A 47 -27.87 -4.53 -9.94
CA PRO A 47 -27.72 -5.69 -10.79
C PRO A 47 -27.20 -6.91 -10.03
N ALA A 48 -27.63 -8.12 -10.41
CA ALA A 48 -27.24 -9.36 -9.74
C ALA A 48 -25.72 -9.56 -9.72
N GLU A 49 -25.03 -9.16 -10.78
CA GLU A 49 -23.57 -9.23 -10.90
C GLU A 49 -22.88 -8.38 -9.82
N ILE A 50 -23.34 -7.14 -9.61
CA ILE A 50 -22.80 -6.23 -8.59
C ILE A 50 -22.99 -6.82 -7.18
N ARG A 51 -24.16 -7.36 -6.89
CA ARG A 51 -24.46 -8.03 -5.62
C ARG A 51 -23.57 -9.25 -5.39
N GLN A 52 -23.29 -10.02 -6.43
CA GLN A 52 -22.39 -11.15 -6.39
C GLN A 52 -20.93 -10.72 -6.14
N HIS A 53 -20.48 -9.59 -6.70
CA HIS A 53 -19.17 -9.03 -6.42
C HIS A 53 -19.07 -8.59 -4.96
N ALA A 54 -20.06 -7.86 -4.45
CA ALA A 54 -20.10 -7.45 -3.04
C ALA A 54 -20.11 -8.67 -2.09
N ASP A 55 -20.86 -9.73 -2.40
CA ASP A 55 -20.89 -10.97 -1.61
C ASP A 55 -19.51 -11.68 -1.60
N ARG A 56 -18.86 -11.79 -2.76
CA ARG A 56 -17.51 -12.40 -2.83
C ARG A 56 -16.49 -11.63 -2.01
N LEU A 57 -16.48 -10.30 -2.14
CA LEU A 57 -15.56 -9.44 -1.39
C LEU A 57 -15.85 -9.46 0.10
N THR A 58 -17.13 -9.49 0.50
CA THR A 58 -17.53 -9.63 1.91
C THR A 58 -17.06 -10.98 2.48
N LYS A 59 -17.24 -12.08 1.75
CA LYS A 59 -16.75 -13.39 2.16
C LYS A 59 -15.23 -13.44 2.26
N TRP A 60 -14.54 -12.76 1.35
CA TRP A 60 -13.07 -12.66 1.39
C TRP A 60 -12.61 -11.90 2.64
N LEU A 61 -13.24 -10.78 2.96
CA LEU A 61 -12.92 -9.98 4.14
C LEU A 61 -13.27 -10.70 5.46
N ASN A 62 -14.37 -11.47 5.48
CA ASN A 62 -14.80 -12.22 6.67
C ASN A 62 -14.03 -13.54 6.89
N ARG A 63 -13.36 -14.09 5.87
CA ARG A 63 -12.55 -15.32 6.03
C ARG A 63 -11.43 -15.18 7.05
N GLU A 64 -11.04 -13.96 7.38
CA GLU A 64 -10.05 -13.70 8.42
C GLU A 64 -10.59 -13.96 9.83
N SER A 65 -11.94 -13.89 10.05
CA SER A 65 -12.51 -14.03 11.40
C SER A 65 -12.81 -15.46 11.82
N ASP A 66 -13.16 -16.36 10.89
CA ASP A 66 -13.74 -17.65 11.25
C ASP A 66 -12.75 -18.83 11.32
N SER A 67 -11.57 -18.72 10.70
CA SER A 67 -10.60 -19.83 10.62
C SER A 67 -9.20 -19.51 11.14
N MET A 68 -8.96 -18.29 11.63
CA MET A 68 -7.65 -17.84 12.08
C MET A 68 -7.69 -17.20 13.47
N GLU A 69 -8.32 -17.87 14.44
CA GLU A 69 -8.24 -17.46 15.85
C GLU A 69 -6.76 -17.36 16.27
N ASN A 70 -6.37 -16.19 16.79
CA ASN A 70 -5.02 -15.88 17.26
C ASN A 70 -3.93 -15.72 16.18
N MET A 71 -4.25 -15.64 14.90
CA MET A 71 -3.30 -15.09 13.93
C MET A 71 -3.36 -13.57 13.98
N ASP A 72 -2.17 -12.96 14.10
CA ASP A 72 -2.01 -11.52 14.09
C ASP A 72 -2.73 -10.94 12.85
N THR A 73 -3.72 -10.07 13.08
CA THR A 73 -4.53 -9.42 12.04
C THR A 73 -3.72 -8.52 11.09
N SER A 74 -2.41 -8.58 11.17
CA SER A 74 -1.49 -8.02 10.18
C SER A 74 -1.51 -8.77 8.84
N THR A 75 -2.56 -9.54 8.53
CA THR A 75 -2.72 -10.13 7.20
C THR A 75 -2.67 -9.05 6.15
N ARG A 76 -1.49 -8.91 5.57
CA ARG A 76 -1.27 -7.97 4.48
C ARG A 76 -2.12 -8.42 3.31
N LEU A 77 -2.81 -7.47 2.69
CA LEU A 77 -3.46 -7.70 1.43
C LEU A 77 -2.48 -8.38 0.45
N THR A 78 -3.00 -9.26 -0.37
CA THR A 78 -2.23 -9.93 -1.41
C THR A 78 -1.54 -8.90 -2.30
N GLN A 79 -0.22 -8.94 -2.36
CA GLN A 79 0.55 -8.01 -3.19
C GLN A 79 0.78 -8.58 -4.57
N ILE A 80 0.78 -7.70 -5.58
CA ILE A 80 1.26 -8.05 -6.92
C ILE A 80 2.76 -7.75 -6.97
N ALA A 81 3.53 -8.79 -7.20
CA ALA A 81 4.97 -8.73 -7.39
C ALA A 81 5.36 -9.06 -8.83
N MET A 82 6.55 -8.62 -9.24
CA MET A 82 7.09 -8.86 -10.56
C MET A 82 8.34 -9.74 -10.47
N VAL A 83 8.44 -10.74 -11.33
CA VAL A 83 9.60 -11.63 -11.41
C VAL A 83 10.77 -10.87 -12.08
N GLN A 84 11.84 -10.69 -11.33
CA GLN A 84 13.15 -10.27 -11.86
C GLN A 84 14.04 -11.49 -12.13
N PRO A 85 15.09 -11.40 -12.94
CA PRO A 85 16.04 -12.51 -13.12
C PRO A 85 16.61 -13.04 -11.81
N THR A 86 16.68 -12.21 -10.78
CA THR A 86 17.22 -12.52 -9.44
C THR A 86 16.16 -12.74 -8.38
N THR A 87 14.87 -12.84 -8.74
CA THR A 87 13.79 -12.99 -7.76
C THR A 87 13.84 -14.35 -7.08
N GLN A 88 13.97 -14.34 -5.75
CA GLN A 88 13.97 -15.52 -4.86
C GLN A 88 12.77 -15.49 -3.91
N HIS A 89 11.64 -14.94 -4.32
CA HIS A 89 10.46 -14.85 -3.48
C HIS A 89 9.85 -16.24 -3.26
N ALA A 90 9.55 -16.60 -2.00
CA ALA A 90 9.02 -17.93 -1.65
C ALA A 90 7.69 -18.26 -2.34
N ALA A 91 6.84 -17.26 -2.57
CA ALA A 91 5.57 -17.42 -3.28
C ALA A 91 5.68 -17.28 -4.80
N LYS A 92 6.88 -17.17 -5.37
CA LYS A 92 7.06 -17.13 -6.84
C LYS A 92 6.68 -18.49 -7.42
N PRO A 93 5.70 -18.58 -8.35
CA PRO A 93 5.39 -19.84 -9.03
C PRO A 93 6.61 -20.40 -9.77
N ASP A 94 6.78 -21.72 -9.76
CA ASP A 94 7.94 -22.39 -10.40
C ASP A 94 8.01 -22.14 -11.91
N ASN A 95 6.85 -22.02 -12.56
CA ASN A 95 6.72 -21.76 -14.00
C ASN A 95 6.81 -20.26 -14.36
N ALA A 96 6.94 -19.36 -13.37
CA ALA A 96 7.02 -17.93 -13.61
C ALA A 96 8.35 -17.52 -14.22
N LYS A 97 8.30 -16.75 -15.29
CA LYS A 97 9.45 -16.24 -16.06
C LYS A 97 9.76 -14.79 -15.68
N PRO A 98 11.01 -14.33 -15.87
CA PRO A 98 11.34 -12.93 -15.69
C PRO A 98 10.39 -12.00 -16.49
N GLY A 99 9.82 -11.02 -15.81
CA GLY A 99 8.81 -10.13 -16.35
C GLY A 99 7.38 -10.54 -16.05
N ASP A 100 7.11 -11.76 -15.58
CA ASP A 100 5.76 -12.15 -15.18
C ASP A 100 5.34 -11.43 -13.88
N LEU A 101 4.03 -11.22 -13.74
CA LEU A 101 3.41 -10.76 -12.53
C LEU A 101 2.87 -11.97 -11.75
N PHE A 102 3.00 -11.93 -10.43
CA PHE A 102 2.44 -12.95 -9.56
C PHE A 102 1.92 -12.34 -8.25
N SER A 103 0.98 -13.02 -7.64
CA SER A 103 0.47 -12.67 -6.32
C SER A 103 1.39 -13.23 -5.22
N THR A 104 1.45 -12.56 -4.07
CA THR A 104 2.22 -13.07 -2.93
C THR A 104 1.63 -14.33 -2.29
N VAL A 105 0.50 -14.81 -2.79
CA VAL A 105 -0.09 -16.13 -2.43
C VAL A 105 0.20 -17.21 -3.48
N GLY A 106 0.98 -16.91 -4.52
CA GLY A 106 1.52 -17.91 -5.44
C GLY A 106 0.83 -18.03 -6.81
N ASP A 107 -0.13 -17.17 -7.13
CA ASP A 107 -0.83 -17.20 -8.41
C ASP A 107 -0.12 -16.36 -9.47
N LEU A 108 -0.05 -16.86 -10.69
CA LEU A 108 0.35 -16.06 -11.85
C LEU A 108 -0.77 -15.07 -12.20
N ILE A 109 -0.41 -13.82 -12.39
CA ILE A 109 -1.31 -12.74 -12.79
C ILE A 109 -1.23 -12.55 -14.30
N SER A 110 -2.38 -12.63 -14.96
CA SER A 110 -2.48 -12.41 -16.41
C SER A 110 -2.04 -10.99 -16.79
N ARG A 111 -1.35 -10.87 -17.93
CA ARG A 111 -0.93 -9.57 -18.49
C ARG A 111 -1.66 -9.27 -19.79
N PRO A 112 -2.11 -8.01 -20.00
CA PRO A 112 -2.06 -6.89 -19.06
C PRO A 112 -3.01 -7.10 -17.89
N PHE A 113 -2.57 -6.76 -16.67
CA PHE A 113 -3.44 -6.78 -15.50
C PHE A 113 -4.27 -5.49 -15.46
N LYS A 114 -5.58 -5.61 -15.54
CA LYS A 114 -6.51 -4.49 -15.50
C LYS A 114 -7.04 -4.28 -14.08
N PHE A 115 -7.09 -3.02 -13.64
CA PHE A 115 -7.46 -2.69 -12.26
C PHE A 115 -7.99 -1.27 -12.12
N ARG A 116 -8.65 -0.99 -10.97
CA ARG A 116 -9.04 0.34 -10.53
C ARG A 116 -8.37 0.67 -9.21
N VAL A 117 -7.92 1.92 -9.07
CA VAL A 117 -7.28 2.40 -7.84
C VAL A 117 -8.35 2.82 -6.85
N LEU A 118 -8.37 2.21 -5.67
CA LEU A 118 -9.26 2.58 -4.57
C LEU A 118 -8.62 3.63 -3.67
N TYR A 119 -7.36 3.40 -3.31
CA TYR A 119 -6.61 4.24 -2.39
C TYR A 119 -5.11 4.15 -2.69
N GLY A 120 -4.36 5.19 -2.31
CA GLY A 120 -2.90 5.20 -2.46
C GLY A 120 -2.23 5.92 -1.30
N PHE A 121 -1.08 5.40 -0.87
CA PHE A 121 -0.30 5.95 0.22
C PHE A 121 1.20 5.75 -0.01
N ARG A 122 1.98 6.47 0.78
CA ARG A 122 3.43 6.38 0.75
C ARG A 122 3.92 5.63 1.98
N THR A 123 4.93 4.79 1.77
CA THR A 123 5.66 4.12 2.85
C THR A 123 7.16 4.31 2.65
N HIS A 124 7.92 4.12 3.72
CA HIS A 124 9.38 4.10 3.65
C HIS A 124 9.90 2.79 4.22
N VAL A 125 10.88 2.20 3.56
CA VAL A 125 11.50 0.95 4.01
C VAL A 125 13.01 1.03 3.83
N ARG A 126 13.76 0.69 4.88
CA ARG A 126 15.22 0.61 4.84
C ARG A 126 15.66 -0.83 4.99
N PHE A 127 16.46 -1.28 4.04
CA PHE A 127 17.17 -2.55 4.12
C PHE A 127 18.67 -2.27 4.34
N GLN A 128 19.29 -3.01 5.23
CA GLN A 128 20.73 -3.02 5.38
C GLN A 128 21.31 -4.11 4.50
N GLN A 129 22.50 -3.86 3.95
CA GLN A 129 23.17 -4.85 3.11
C GLN A 129 23.43 -6.15 3.90
N GLY A 130 23.00 -7.28 3.35
CA GLY A 130 23.11 -8.60 3.99
C GLY A 130 21.89 -9.01 4.81
N GLU A 131 21.00 -8.10 5.18
CA GLU A 131 19.78 -8.40 5.92
C GLU A 131 18.64 -8.83 4.99
N LYS A 132 17.90 -9.87 5.41
CA LYS A 132 16.72 -10.36 4.67
C LYS A 132 15.45 -9.57 5.01
N ALA A 133 15.39 -8.99 6.20
CA ALA A 133 14.28 -8.20 6.68
C ALA A 133 14.63 -6.69 6.67
N PRO A 134 13.63 -5.81 6.57
CA PRO A 134 13.87 -4.39 6.71
C PRO A 134 14.32 -4.06 8.15
N VAL A 135 15.36 -3.23 8.27
CA VAL A 135 15.86 -2.74 9.57
C VAL A 135 15.09 -1.51 10.06
N CYS A 136 14.28 -0.90 9.22
CA CYS A 136 13.34 0.16 9.58
C CYS A 136 12.21 0.20 8.56
N GLY A 137 10.99 0.37 9.05
CA GLY A 137 9.79 0.55 8.23
C GLY A 137 8.93 1.70 8.73
N SER A 138 8.41 2.51 7.81
CA SER A 138 7.43 3.56 8.10
C SER A 138 6.18 3.31 7.26
N PRO A 139 5.04 3.00 7.90
CA PRO A 139 3.83 2.67 7.17
C PRO A 139 3.16 3.88 6.51
N ASP A 140 3.52 5.10 6.90
CA ASP A 140 2.96 6.35 6.39
C ASP A 140 4.00 7.36 5.87
N GLY A 141 5.28 7.00 5.96
CA GLY A 141 6.38 7.89 5.60
C GLY A 141 6.68 8.99 6.60
N VAL A 142 6.07 8.98 7.79
CA VAL A 142 6.22 10.03 8.82
C VAL A 142 7.04 9.52 10.01
N LEU A 143 6.63 8.40 10.60
CA LEU A 143 7.31 7.75 11.71
C LEU A 143 7.80 6.37 11.30
N GLY A 144 9.07 6.08 11.53
CA GLY A 144 9.69 4.80 11.22
C GLY A 144 10.15 4.05 12.46
N SER A 145 9.77 2.78 12.58
CA SER A 145 10.25 1.92 13.65
C SER A 145 11.51 1.17 13.20
N PRO A 146 12.59 1.14 13.97
CA PRO A 146 12.81 1.80 15.27
C PRO A 146 13.46 3.19 15.20
N LEU A 147 13.66 3.80 14.04
CA LEU A 147 14.52 4.98 13.87
C LEU A 147 13.83 6.34 14.10
N GLY A 148 12.53 6.38 14.38
CA GLY A 148 11.81 7.61 14.70
C GLY A 148 11.36 8.42 13.47
N LYS A 149 11.26 9.74 13.62
CA LYS A 149 10.73 10.63 12.57
C LYS A 149 11.51 10.54 11.27
N CYS A 150 10.83 10.22 10.19
CA CYS A 150 11.45 10.03 8.87
C CYS A 150 12.09 11.30 8.32
N ASP A 151 11.52 12.47 8.57
CA ASP A 151 12.03 13.75 8.08
C ASP A 151 13.30 14.23 8.79
N LEU A 152 13.57 13.71 9.98
CA LEU A 152 14.80 13.97 10.75
C LEU A 152 15.82 12.83 10.63
N CYS A 153 15.46 11.72 9.99
CA CYS A 153 16.29 10.54 9.87
C CYS A 153 17.45 10.77 8.88
N ALA A 154 18.66 10.39 9.29
CA ALA A 154 19.84 10.49 8.41
C ALA A 154 19.75 9.65 7.14
N PHE A 155 18.90 8.62 7.16
CA PHE A 155 18.67 7.68 6.04
C PHE A 155 17.42 8.02 5.21
N ALA A 156 16.73 9.11 5.53
CA ALA A 156 15.48 9.49 4.88
C ALA A 156 15.62 9.59 3.35
N PRO A 157 14.55 9.32 2.59
CA PRO A 157 14.57 9.47 1.14
C PRO A 157 14.97 10.88 0.72
N MET A 158 15.73 10.99 -0.38
CA MET A 158 16.04 12.29 -0.97
C MET A 158 14.74 13.06 -1.26
N GLY A 159 14.77 14.37 -1.01
CA GLY A 159 13.61 15.25 -1.10
C GLY A 159 12.79 15.33 0.20
N THR A 160 13.02 14.44 1.18
CA THR A 160 12.34 14.51 2.49
C THR A 160 13.26 14.95 3.63
N GLN A 161 14.59 14.98 3.40
CA GLN A 161 15.56 15.35 4.42
C GLN A 161 15.45 16.84 4.79
N LYS A 162 15.47 17.11 6.10
CA LYS A 162 15.47 18.47 6.65
C LYS A 162 16.78 18.81 7.33
N ILE A 163 17.04 20.09 7.48
CA ILE A 163 18.16 20.59 8.30
C ILE A 163 17.86 20.22 9.75
N PRO A 164 18.77 19.56 10.49
CA PRO A 164 18.56 19.16 11.85
C PRO A 164 18.04 20.32 12.74
N GLY A 165 16.98 20.05 13.52
CA GLY A 165 16.37 21.04 14.41
C GLY A 165 15.47 22.07 13.72
N THR A 166 15.23 21.96 12.40
CA THR A 166 14.39 22.92 11.66
C THR A 166 13.31 22.20 10.82
N THR A 167 12.36 22.98 10.30
CA THR A 167 11.38 22.50 9.30
C THR A 167 11.87 22.73 7.87
N THR A 168 13.03 23.35 7.68
CA THR A 168 13.58 23.72 6.38
C THR A 168 14.10 22.49 5.65
N PRO A 169 13.70 22.25 4.40
CA PRO A 169 14.27 21.18 3.58
C PRO A 169 15.77 21.37 3.39
N LYS A 170 16.55 20.30 3.45
CA LYS A 170 17.97 20.32 3.08
C LYS A 170 18.11 20.67 1.61
N PRO A 171 19.07 21.55 1.21
CA PRO A 171 19.39 21.77 -0.19
C PRO A 171 19.66 20.44 -0.90
N TRP A 172 19.23 20.34 -2.16
CA TRP A 172 19.36 19.07 -2.91
C TRP A 172 20.80 18.56 -2.97
N ASN A 173 21.75 19.45 -3.15
CA ASN A 173 23.18 19.11 -3.23
C ASN A 173 23.79 18.63 -1.89
N ASP A 174 23.13 18.96 -0.78
CA ASP A 174 23.58 18.55 0.57
C ASP A 174 22.92 17.27 1.06
N GLN A 175 21.99 16.71 0.26
CA GLN A 175 21.31 15.47 0.58
C GLN A 175 22.19 14.27 0.23
N LYS A 176 22.36 13.38 1.18
CA LYS A 176 23.06 12.11 0.96
C LYS A 176 22.17 11.14 0.19
N PRO A 177 22.74 10.24 -0.63
CA PRO A 177 21.99 9.12 -1.20
C PRO A 177 21.23 8.39 -0.11
N SER A 178 19.96 8.16 -0.35
CA SER A 178 19.07 7.55 0.63
C SER A 178 19.29 6.03 0.71
N GLU A 179 19.48 5.51 1.91
CA GLU A 179 19.38 4.07 2.17
C GLU A 179 17.92 3.63 2.35
N CYS A 180 17.04 4.57 2.67
CA CYS A 180 15.63 4.34 2.84
C CYS A 180 14.91 4.47 1.49
N ALA A 181 14.26 3.39 1.06
CA ALA A 181 13.50 3.38 -0.18
C ALA A 181 12.12 4.03 0.03
N ASN A 182 11.80 4.99 -0.83
CA ASN A 182 10.46 5.53 -0.96
C ASN A 182 9.61 4.54 -1.76
N GLN A 183 8.45 4.17 -1.24
CA GLN A 183 7.50 3.28 -1.88
C GLN A 183 6.15 3.98 -2.02
N LEU A 184 5.52 3.80 -3.17
CA LEU A 184 4.13 4.16 -3.39
C LEU A 184 3.32 2.87 -3.43
N THR A 185 2.36 2.75 -2.53
CA THR A 185 1.48 1.58 -2.45
C THR A 185 0.08 2.01 -2.84
N PHE A 186 -0.54 1.22 -3.70
CA PHE A 186 -1.92 1.42 -4.13
C PHE A 186 -2.75 0.19 -3.80
N LEU A 187 -3.86 0.40 -3.10
CA LEU A 187 -4.92 -0.58 -3.03
C LEU A 187 -5.71 -0.53 -4.33
N VAL A 188 -5.89 -1.69 -4.93
CA VAL A 188 -6.58 -1.81 -6.21
C VAL A 188 -7.56 -2.97 -6.18
N VAL A 189 -8.62 -2.86 -6.95
CA VAL A 189 -9.52 -3.96 -7.29
C VAL A 189 -9.30 -4.35 -8.75
N ASP A 190 -9.31 -5.64 -9.04
CA ASP A 190 -9.20 -6.13 -10.42
C ASP A 190 -10.45 -5.73 -11.25
N SER A 191 -10.34 -5.81 -12.58
CA SER A 191 -11.45 -5.43 -13.49
C SER A 191 -12.68 -6.32 -13.37
N THR A 192 -12.55 -7.47 -12.72
CA THR A 192 -13.67 -8.40 -12.45
C THR A 192 -14.29 -8.16 -11.07
N TYR A 193 -13.80 -7.22 -10.30
CA TYR A 193 -14.21 -6.93 -8.93
C TYR A 193 -14.23 -8.16 -8.02
N SER A 194 -13.33 -9.10 -8.28
CA SER A 194 -13.25 -10.37 -7.55
C SER A 194 -12.18 -10.40 -6.49
N ASN A 195 -11.13 -9.60 -6.67
CA ASN A 195 -9.96 -9.63 -5.81
C ASN A 195 -9.44 -8.24 -5.52
N LEU A 196 -8.94 -8.06 -4.28
CA LEU A 196 -8.22 -6.89 -3.83
C LEU A 196 -6.72 -7.19 -3.81
N TYR A 197 -5.94 -6.22 -4.28
CA TYR A 197 -4.49 -6.33 -4.29
C TYR A 197 -3.82 -5.04 -3.83
N GLU A 198 -2.63 -5.17 -3.30
CA GLU A 198 -1.69 -4.05 -3.20
C GLU A 198 -0.68 -4.10 -4.34
N ILE A 199 -0.46 -2.95 -5.00
CA ILE A 199 0.62 -2.77 -5.95
C ILE A 199 1.63 -1.80 -5.36
N GLN A 200 2.87 -2.26 -5.16
CA GLN A 200 3.95 -1.44 -4.64
C GLN A 200 4.91 -1.02 -5.74
N PHE A 201 5.16 0.28 -5.82
CA PHE A 201 6.15 0.87 -6.72
C PHE A 201 7.32 1.42 -5.90
N SER A 202 8.50 0.88 -6.14
CA SER A 202 9.74 1.30 -5.48
C SER A 202 10.92 1.30 -6.45
N LYS A 203 12.01 1.92 -6.07
CA LYS A 203 13.26 1.94 -6.85
C LYS A 203 13.00 2.29 -8.33
N THR A 204 13.32 1.38 -9.24
CA THR A 204 13.17 1.57 -10.70
C THR A 204 11.73 1.74 -11.15
N SER A 205 10.76 1.17 -10.43
CA SER A 205 9.34 1.28 -10.74
C SER A 205 8.65 2.50 -10.13
N ILE A 206 9.35 3.31 -9.31
CA ILE A 206 8.75 4.49 -8.66
C ILE A 206 8.18 5.49 -9.67
N LYS A 207 8.78 5.58 -10.86
CA LYS A 207 8.27 6.44 -11.93
C LYS A 207 6.88 6.02 -12.38
N ALA A 208 6.64 4.72 -12.55
CA ALA A 208 5.31 4.19 -12.89
C ALA A 208 4.29 4.48 -11.79
N GLY A 209 4.67 4.35 -10.51
CA GLY A 209 3.83 4.74 -9.39
C GLY A 209 3.47 6.23 -9.38
N ASN A 210 4.41 7.12 -9.71
CA ASN A 210 4.14 8.55 -9.84
C ASN A 210 3.19 8.85 -11.01
N VAL A 211 3.34 8.16 -12.14
CA VAL A 211 2.42 8.27 -13.29
C VAL A 211 1.02 7.83 -12.87
N LEU A 212 0.88 6.67 -12.20
CA LEU A 212 -0.40 6.19 -11.69
C LEU A 212 -1.04 7.19 -10.72
N ALA A 213 -0.26 7.74 -9.78
CA ALA A 213 -0.75 8.75 -8.84
C ALA A 213 -1.29 10.00 -9.56
N THR A 214 -0.60 10.44 -10.60
CA THR A 214 -1.02 11.61 -11.41
C THR A 214 -2.29 11.32 -12.20
N LEU A 215 -2.35 10.18 -12.87
CA LEU A 215 -3.50 9.75 -13.66
C LEU A 215 -4.74 9.52 -12.78
N ALA A 216 -4.56 8.89 -11.62
CA ALA A 216 -5.64 8.67 -10.66
C ALA A 216 -6.18 10.00 -10.11
N LYS A 217 -5.30 10.93 -9.69
CA LYS A 217 -5.71 12.28 -9.26
C LYS A 217 -6.47 13.04 -10.33
N GLY A 218 -6.13 12.86 -11.60
CA GLY A 218 -6.87 13.42 -12.72
C GLY A 218 -8.30 12.89 -12.91
N SER A 219 -8.68 11.87 -12.11
CA SER A 219 -10.05 11.33 -12.07
C SER A 219 -10.95 12.03 -11.04
N GLY A 220 -10.47 13.09 -10.38
CA GLY A 220 -11.17 13.79 -9.30
C GLY A 220 -11.11 13.02 -7.97
N ASP A 221 -12.15 13.13 -7.15
CA ASP A 221 -12.22 12.52 -5.82
C ASP A 221 -12.38 11.00 -5.85
N LYS A 222 -12.81 10.45 -6.98
CA LYS A 222 -13.01 9.02 -7.20
C LYS A 222 -11.87 8.45 -8.03
N LEU A 223 -10.81 8.01 -7.39
CA LEU A 223 -9.62 7.46 -8.05
C LEU A 223 -9.96 6.24 -8.92
N TRP A 224 -11.02 5.50 -8.57
CA TRP A 224 -11.50 4.31 -9.29
C TRP A 224 -12.35 4.61 -10.52
N ASN A 225 -12.62 5.87 -10.82
CA ASN A 225 -13.45 6.26 -11.97
C ASN A 225 -12.83 5.85 -13.32
N LYS A 226 -11.52 5.61 -13.34
CA LYS A 226 -10.78 5.12 -14.52
C LYS A 226 -10.20 3.73 -14.26
N GLU A 227 -10.21 2.92 -15.30
CA GLU A 227 -9.49 1.65 -15.33
C GLU A 227 -8.06 1.88 -15.83
N PHE A 228 -7.13 1.11 -15.26
CA PHE A 228 -5.71 1.13 -15.61
C PHE A 228 -5.24 -0.26 -15.98
N MET A 229 -4.14 -0.32 -16.73
CA MET A 229 -3.42 -1.55 -17.04
C MET A 229 -2.03 -1.52 -16.42
N LEU A 230 -1.64 -2.64 -15.82
CA LEU A 230 -0.28 -2.90 -15.37
C LEU A 230 0.37 -3.91 -16.31
N GLU A 231 1.52 -3.53 -16.81
CA GLU A 231 2.38 -4.34 -17.68
C GLU A 231 3.81 -4.33 -17.15
N THR A 232 4.64 -5.16 -17.72
CA THR A 232 6.07 -5.18 -17.46
C THR A 232 6.83 -4.86 -18.74
N GLU A 233 7.89 -4.07 -18.61
CA GLU A 233 8.77 -3.71 -19.72
C GLU A 233 10.20 -4.19 -19.42
N LYS A 234 10.80 -4.88 -20.37
CA LYS A 234 12.18 -5.33 -20.30
C LYS A 234 13.12 -4.17 -20.59
N GLN A 235 14.10 -3.98 -19.71
CA GLN A 235 15.16 -3.00 -19.87
C GLN A 235 16.52 -3.65 -19.66
N ALA A 236 17.59 -2.99 -20.15
CA ALA A 236 18.95 -3.43 -19.95
C ALA A 236 19.86 -2.24 -19.61
N ASN A 237 20.89 -2.53 -18.82
CA ASN A 237 21.97 -1.61 -18.51
C ASN A 237 23.30 -2.37 -18.43
N ALA A 238 24.37 -1.71 -18.05
CA ALA A 238 25.71 -2.34 -17.93
C ALA A 238 25.76 -3.50 -16.92
N LYS A 239 24.79 -3.61 -15.99
CA LYS A 239 24.69 -4.69 -15.00
C LYS A 239 23.82 -5.87 -15.46
N GLY A 240 23.19 -5.77 -16.62
CA GLY A 240 22.35 -6.81 -17.18
C GLY A 240 20.91 -6.39 -17.46
N THR A 241 20.07 -7.39 -17.69
CA THR A 241 18.63 -7.22 -17.99
C THR A 241 17.82 -7.17 -16.70
N TYR A 242 16.84 -6.27 -16.67
CA TYR A 242 15.84 -6.17 -15.60
C TYR A 242 14.47 -5.77 -16.17
N TYR A 243 13.44 -5.87 -15.35
CA TYR A 243 12.09 -5.50 -15.74
C TYR A 243 11.59 -4.35 -14.86
N ILE A 244 10.76 -3.49 -15.44
CA ILE A 244 10.07 -2.40 -14.73
C ILE A 244 8.57 -2.55 -14.91
N LEU A 245 7.81 -2.03 -13.94
CA LEU A 245 6.36 -1.90 -14.06
C LEU A 245 6.05 -0.68 -14.94
N LYS A 246 5.04 -0.84 -15.80
CA LYS A 246 4.48 0.19 -16.65
C LYS A 246 2.99 0.29 -16.40
N VAL A 247 2.48 1.50 -16.29
CA VAL A 247 1.06 1.75 -16.08
C VAL A 247 0.53 2.62 -17.21
N SER A 248 -0.63 2.26 -17.73
CA SER A 248 -1.35 3.04 -18.75
C SER A 248 -2.85 3.04 -18.46
N PRO A 249 -3.60 4.07 -18.94
CA PRO A 249 -5.06 4.04 -18.87
C PRO A 249 -5.63 2.91 -19.73
N ALA A 250 -6.68 2.23 -19.23
CA ALA A 250 -7.43 1.23 -19.97
C ALA A 250 -8.74 1.77 -20.58
N GLY A 251 -9.16 2.96 -20.19
CA GLY A 251 -10.18 3.74 -20.87
C GLY A 251 -11.64 3.47 -20.48
N ASN A 252 -11.93 2.48 -19.65
CA ASN A 252 -13.32 2.15 -19.30
C ASN A 252 -13.82 2.99 -18.12
N PRO A 253 -14.91 3.78 -18.28
CA PRO A 253 -15.57 4.43 -17.17
C PRO A 253 -16.20 3.40 -16.23
N ILE A 254 -16.47 3.79 -15.00
CA ILE A 254 -17.18 2.94 -14.04
C ILE A 254 -18.70 3.21 -14.15
N ASP A 255 -19.50 2.18 -13.95
CA ASP A 255 -20.94 2.32 -13.75
C ASP A 255 -21.29 2.60 -12.28
N ASP A 256 -22.53 3.06 -12.04
CA ASP A 256 -22.98 3.48 -10.71
C ASP A 256 -22.98 2.35 -9.67
N GLY A 257 -23.23 1.12 -10.09
CA GLY A 257 -23.25 -0.03 -9.20
C GLY A 257 -21.85 -0.37 -8.68
N HIS A 258 -20.89 -0.46 -9.58
CA HIS A 258 -19.48 -0.70 -9.21
C HIS A 258 -18.88 0.50 -8.48
N ASP A 259 -19.35 1.73 -8.74
CA ASP A 259 -18.97 2.91 -7.97
C ASP A 259 -19.28 2.75 -6.48
N LYS A 260 -20.48 2.26 -6.14
CA LYS A 260 -20.86 1.98 -4.75
C LYS A 260 -19.94 0.92 -4.10
N VAL A 261 -19.62 -0.15 -4.81
CA VAL A 261 -18.68 -1.18 -4.33
C VAL A 261 -17.30 -0.59 -4.06
N CYS A 262 -16.75 0.16 -5.01
CA CYS A 262 -15.44 0.81 -4.84
C CYS A 262 -15.42 1.78 -3.66
N LEU A 263 -16.49 2.54 -3.45
CA LEU A 263 -16.62 3.46 -2.32
C LEU A 263 -16.62 2.72 -0.98
N ALA A 264 -17.38 1.63 -0.88
CA ALA A 264 -17.44 0.81 0.33
C ALA A 264 -16.06 0.16 0.63
N LEU A 265 -15.41 -0.41 -0.37
CA LEU A 265 -14.06 -0.99 -0.24
C LEU A 265 -13.02 0.04 0.20
N LYS A 266 -13.01 1.21 -0.42
CA LYS A 266 -12.13 2.31 0.00
C LYS A 266 -12.36 2.69 1.45
N SER A 267 -13.62 2.83 1.86
CA SER A 267 -13.97 3.24 3.21
C SER A 267 -13.49 2.22 4.24
N PHE A 268 -13.67 0.93 3.94
CA PHE A 268 -13.19 -0.18 4.76
C PHE A 268 -11.66 -0.18 4.89
N ASP A 269 -10.93 -0.08 3.79
CA ASP A 269 -9.46 -0.07 3.80
C ASP A 269 -8.90 1.14 4.55
N VAL A 270 -9.45 2.34 4.29
CA VAL A 270 -9.02 3.57 4.98
C VAL A 270 -9.24 3.46 6.48
N ALA A 271 -10.39 2.92 6.93
CA ALA A 271 -10.68 2.72 8.34
C ALA A 271 -9.73 1.71 8.99
N GLY A 272 -9.51 0.56 8.35
CA GLY A 272 -8.56 -0.47 8.79
C GLY A 272 -7.13 0.06 8.90
N ARG A 273 -6.69 0.83 7.90
CA ARG A 273 -5.37 1.45 7.90
C ARG A 273 -5.22 2.50 9.01
N GLN A 274 -6.23 3.33 9.26
CA GLN A 274 -6.21 4.31 10.36
C GLN A 274 -6.11 3.60 11.72
N LYS A 275 -6.86 2.51 11.90
CA LYS A 275 -6.78 1.65 13.08
C LYS A 275 -5.37 1.08 13.28
N PHE A 276 -4.77 0.52 12.23
CA PHE A 276 -3.40 0.03 12.26
C PHE A 276 -2.38 1.13 12.61
N LEU A 277 -2.47 2.30 11.96
CA LEU A 277 -1.58 3.41 12.24
C LEU A 277 -1.71 3.89 13.70
N ARG A 278 -2.91 3.91 14.26
CA ARG A 278 -3.13 4.27 15.66
C ARG A 278 -2.36 3.34 16.59
N VAL A 279 -2.54 2.02 16.43
CA VAL A 279 -1.80 1.02 17.23
C VAL A 279 -0.29 1.17 17.06
N PHE A 280 0.18 1.42 15.83
CA PHE A 280 1.59 1.64 15.53
C PHE A 280 2.15 2.86 16.28
N TYR A 281 1.43 3.99 16.30
CA TYR A 281 1.86 5.20 17.00
C TYR A 281 1.80 5.05 18.54
N ASP A 282 0.82 4.34 19.06
CA ASP A 282 0.68 4.09 20.50
C ASP A 282 1.77 3.15 21.04
N SER A 283 2.36 2.31 20.19
CA SER A 283 3.48 1.42 20.54
C SER A 283 4.85 2.12 20.57
N TYR A 284 4.90 3.39 20.14
CA TYR A 284 6.12 4.18 20.04
C TYR A 284 6.25 5.18 21.21
#